data_f01eacfe88e3cf8952b8dfe037904815
#
_entry.id   f01eacfe88e3cf8952b8dfe037904815
#
_cell.length_a   1.000
_cell.length_b   1.000
_cell.length_c   1.000
_cell.angle_alpha   90.00
_cell.angle_beta   90.00
_cell.angle_gamma   90.00
#
_symmetry.space_group_name_H-M   'P 1'
#
loop_
_entity.id
_entity.type
_entity.pdbx_description
1 polymer ?
#
loop_
_entity_poly.entity_id
_entity_poly.type
_entity_poly.pdbx_seq_one_letter_code
_entity_poly.pdbx_strand_id
1 'polypeptide(L)'
;MSKIDELRLGFETAYINGSAASNSLYRPQFVSNNHKEGKKVLSSVEDELLKCDRFQISVAFITMSGITPLLQTLKELENKNIPGEILTTNYLNFSEPGALKKLNDLSNITLKMYDVEAADEGFHTKGYIFRKDEIYRIIIGSSNITSAALTSNREWNTKLISTEQGEMAKEIVAEFKELWNSPYALSFDTFYENYKERYQIIKHQREAAKLDEITSIEKYTLQPNSMQVGFITNLKKILAAGEKRALLISATGTGKTYASAFAMRELGFRRVLFLVHRGQLARQTRKSYEKVFANTVSMGLVGAGYHEYEADYVFATVQTLNRDEHLLQYAKDAFDCIVL
;
A
#
# COMPACT_ATOMS: atom_id res chain seq x y z
N MET A 1 19.73 34.23 22.17
CA MET A 1 18.86 33.05 22.35
C MET A 1 19.60 31.86 21.76
N SER A 2 19.68 30.74 22.49
CA SER A 2 20.32 29.56 21.94
C SER A 2 19.43 28.93 20.83
N LYS A 3 20.03 28.09 19.95
CA LYS A 3 19.24 27.37 18.93
C LYS A 3 18.14 26.51 19.59
N ILE A 4 18.40 26.00 20.79
CA ILE A 4 17.43 25.20 21.55
C ILE A 4 16.26 26.05 22.02
N ASP A 5 16.49 27.30 22.48
CA ASP A 5 15.42 28.20 22.89
C ASP A 5 14.55 28.61 21.70
N GLU A 6 15.14 28.86 20.54
CA GLU A 6 14.40 29.17 19.30
C GLU A 6 13.57 27.98 18.81
N LEU A 7 14.14 26.76 18.88
CA LEU A 7 13.43 25.53 18.56
C LEU A 7 12.24 25.32 19.48
N ARG A 8 12.45 25.45 20.80
CA ARG A 8 11.40 25.34 21.80
C ARG A 8 10.26 26.34 21.54
N LEU A 9 10.61 27.61 21.32
CA LEU A 9 9.62 28.65 21.00
C LEU A 9 8.86 28.32 19.71
N GLY A 10 9.52 27.78 18.69
CA GLY A 10 8.88 27.34 17.45
C GLY A 10 7.86 26.22 17.69
N PHE A 11 8.19 25.23 18.50
CA PHE A 11 7.25 24.16 18.86
C PHE A 11 6.07 24.65 19.69
N GLU A 12 6.35 25.38 20.79
CA GLU A 12 5.32 25.84 21.71
C GLU A 12 4.31 26.78 21.04
N THR A 13 4.75 27.60 20.10
CA THR A 13 3.89 28.60 19.46
C THR A 13 3.28 28.15 18.14
N ALA A 14 4.04 27.47 17.28
CA ALA A 14 3.61 27.13 15.93
C ALA A 14 2.52 26.06 15.87
N TYR A 15 2.51 25.11 16.81
CA TYR A 15 1.44 24.11 16.91
C TYR A 15 0.12 24.66 17.50
N ILE A 16 0.23 25.64 18.39
CA ILE A 16 -0.93 26.16 19.13
C ILE A 16 -1.47 27.43 18.47
N ASN A 17 -0.58 28.31 18.04
CA ASN A 17 -0.96 29.60 17.47
C ASN A 17 0.03 30.02 16.37
N GLY A 18 -0.32 29.80 15.10
CA GLY A 18 0.51 30.13 13.96
C GLY A 18 0.79 31.65 13.76
N SER A 19 0.07 32.55 14.45
CA SER A 19 0.32 34.00 14.44
C SER A 19 1.35 34.45 15.47
N ALA A 20 1.75 33.56 16.40
CA ALA A 20 2.81 33.87 17.36
C ALA A 20 4.17 34.01 16.67
N ALA A 21 4.91 35.03 17.05
CA ALA A 21 6.24 35.27 16.50
C ALA A 21 7.20 34.14 16.95
N SER A 22 7.70 33.36 15.98
CA SER A 22 8.72 32.36 16.20
C SER A 22 9.61 32.25 14.96
N ASN A 23 10.83 31.70 15.10
CA ASN A 23 11.71 31.51 13.97
C ASN A 23 11.10 30.51 12.99
N SER A 24 10.87 30.94 11.75
CA SER A 24 10.24 30.12 10.71
C SER A 24 11.08 28.88 10.32
N LEU A 25 12.39 28.91 10.59
CA LEU A 25 13.29 27.80 10.32
C LEU A 25 13.03 26.57 11.19
N TYR A 26 12.44 26.78 12.37
CA TYR A 26 12.19 25.72 13.36
C TYR A 26 10.70 25.36 13.52
N ARG A 27 9.83 25.98 12.73
CA ARG A 27 8.41 25.65 12.76
C ARG A 27 8.16 24.31 12.12
N PRO A 28 7.32 23.44 12.71
CA PRO A 28 6.78 22.28 12.02
C PRO A 28 6.03 22.71 10.76
N GLN A 29 6.14 21.91 9.71
CA GLN A 29 5.58 22.27 8.41
C GLN A 29 4.77 21.10 7.84
N PHE A 30 3.64 21.45 7.25
CA PHE A 30 2.93 20.51 6.38
C PHE A 30 3.57 20.54 4.99
N VAL A 31 4.04 19.39 4.53
CA VAL A 31 4.73 19.22 3.25
C VAL A 31 3.87 18.42 2.30
N SER A 32 3.43 19.05 1.21
CA SER A 32 2.56 18.44 0.21
C SER A 32 2.87 18.99 -1.18
N ASN A 33 2.40 18.29 -2.21
CA ASN A 33 2.40 18.83 -3.57
C ASN A 33 1.17 19.73 -3.75
N ASN A 34 1.40 21.01 -4.01
CA ASN A 34 0.34 22.00 -4.28
C ASN A 34 0.72 22.85 -5.49
N HIS A 35 0.18 22.52 -6.65
CA HIS A 35 0.47 23.22 -7.90
C HIS A 35 0.09 24.70 -7.89
N LYS A 36 -0.96 25.07 -7.16
CA LYS A 36 -1.41 26.47 -7.08
C LYS A 36 -0.43 27.35 -6.32
N GLU A 37 0.24 26.78 -5.34
CA GLU A 37 1.23 27.47 -4.49
C GLU A 37 2.68 27.19 -4.93
N GLY A 38 2.87 26.41 -5.99
CA GLY A 38 4.21 26.02 -6.45
C GLY A 38 4.97 25.08 -5.49
N LYS A 39 4.30 24.53 -4.48
CA LYS A 39 4.92 23.65 -3.47
C LYS A 39 5.05 22.22 -4.00
N LYS A 40 6.22 21.62 -3.74
CA LYS A 40 6.51 20.21 -4.05
C LYS A 40 7.21 19.55 -2.87
N VAL A 41 6.92 18.29 -2.64
CA VAL A 41 7.66 17.45 -1.67
C VAL A 41 9.13 17.40 -2.07
N LEU A 42 9.42 17.28 -3.37
CA LEU A 42 10.77 17.31 -3.93
C LEU A 42 11.60 18.48 -3.40
N SER A 43 11.08 19.71 -3.50
CA SER A 43 11.81 20.89 -3.05
C SER A 43 12.12 20.87 -1.56
N SER A 44 11.20 20.35 -0.74
CA SER A 44 11.43 20.22 0.70
C SER A 44 12.51 19.18 1.03
N VAL A 45 12.55 18.06 0.31
CA VAL A 45 13.57 17.01 0.47
C VAL A 45 14.94 17.54 0.01
N GLU A 46 14.99 18.20 -1.14
CA GLU A 46 16.20 18.76 -1.73
C GLU A 46 16.81 19.85 -0.84
N ASP A 47 15.98 20.76 -0.31
CA ASP A 47 16.40 21.81 0.62
C ASP A 47 17.05 21.26 1.89
N GLU A 48 16.57 20.14 2.42
CA GLU A 48 17.14 19.53 3.62
C GLU A 48 18.41 18.72 3.29
N LEU A 49 18.47 18.04 2.14
CA LEU A 49 19.68 17.38 1.65
C LEU A 49 20.85 18.39 1.54
N LEU A 50 20.60 19.55 0.93
CA LEU A 50 21.64 20.58 0.74
C LEU A 50 22.17 21.17 2.06
N LYS A 51 21.44 21.05 3.16
CA LYS A 51 21.78 21.63 4.46
C LYS A 51 22.34 20.61 5.45
N CYS A 52 22.19 19.32 5.22
CA CYS A 52 22.58 18.29 6.17
C CYS A 52 24.07 17.96 6.11
N ASP A 53 24.57 17.37 7.19
CA ASP A 53 25.89 16.72 7.29
C ASP A 53 25.78 15.18 7.34
N ARG A 54 24.55 14.65 7.40
CA ARG A 54 24.20 13.25 7.29
C ARG A 54 22.72 13.11 6.94
N PHE A 55 22.35 12.09 6.15
CA PHE A 55 20.95 11.75 5.90
C PHE A 55 20.67 10.25 5.98
N GLN A 56 19.42 9.92 6.33
CA GLN A 56 18.89 8.56 6.37
C GLN A 56 17.51 8.58 5.73
N ILE A 57 17.25 7.65 4.82
CA ILE A 57 15.96 7.58 4.10
C ILE A 57 15.43 6.15 4.20
N SER A 58 14.18 6.02 4.63
CA SER A 58 13.44 4.76 4.66
C SER A 58 12.19 4.89 3.81
N VAL A 59 12.12 4.22 2.66
CA VAL A 59 10.99 4.30 1.73
C VAL A 59 10.70 2.95 1.10
N ALA A 60 9.41 2.68 0.86
CA ALA A 60 9.02 1.42 0.25
C ALA A 60 9.41 1.32 -1.23
N PHE A 61 9.36 2.43 -1.98
CA PHE A 61 9.57 2.41 -3.44
C PHE A 61 10.52 3.49 -3.91
N ILE A 62 11.44 3.09 -4.81
CA ILE A 62 12.41 3.98 -5.46
C ILE A 62 12.35 3.74 -6.97
N THR A 63 12.08 4.81 -7.74
CA THR A 63 12.07 4.76 -9.21
C THR A 63 13.13 5.66 -9.82
N MET A 64 13.54 5.37 -11.06
CA MET A 64 14.47 6.21 -11.80
C MET A 64 13.94 7.64 -11.96
N SER A 65 12.66 7.77 -12.29
CA SER A 65 12.00 9.07 -12.41
C SER A 65 11.94 9.85 -11.08
N GLY A 66 11.95 9.14 -9.94
CA GLY A 66 11.99 9.74 -8.61
C GLY A 66 13.37 10.23 -8.20
N ILE A 67 14.43 9.49 -8.54
CA ILE A 67 15.80 9.89 -8.19
C ILE A 67 16.38 10.91 -9.17
N THR A 68 15.96 10.93 -10.44
CA THR A 68 16.53 11.80 -11.49
C THR A 68 16.61 13.27 -11.06
N PRO A 69 15.56 13.90 -10.51
CA PRO A 69 15.67 15.30 -10.09
C PRO A 69 16.61 15.52 -8.89
N LEU A 70 16.86 14.48 -8.08
CA LEU A 70 17.74 14.54 -6.91
C LEU A 70 19.20 14.23 -7.24
N LEU A 71 19.51 13.70 -8.44
CA LEU A 71 20.85 13.20 -8.76
C LEU A 71 21.93 14.29 -8.67
N GLN A 72 21.63 15.53 -9.06
CA GLN A 72 22.60 16.62 -8.96
C GLN A 72 22.92 16.92 -7.49
N THR A 73 21.90 17.05 -6.65
CA THR A 73 22.06 17.27 -5.21
C THR A 73 22.83 16.12 -4.54
N LEU A 74 22.49 14.86 -4.86
CA LEU A 74 23.19 13.69 -4.34
C LEU A 74 24.67 13.66 -4.78
N LYS A 75 24.98 14.08 -6.00
CA LYS A 75 26.36 14.25 -6.48
C LYS A 75 27.13 15.35 -5.72
N GLU A 76 26.48 16.44 -5.39
CA GLU A 76 27.08 17.49 -4.56
C GLU A 76 27.39 16.98 -3.15
N LEU A 77 26.50 16.15 -2.58
CA LEU A 77 26.73 15.50 -1.29
C LEU A 77 27.88 14.50 -1.35
N GLU A 78 27.98 13.72 -2.44
CA GLU A 78 29.11 12.83 -2.69
C GLU A 78 30.44 13.61 -2.70
N ASN A 79 30.51 14.70 -3.46
CA ASN A 79 31.72 15.55 -3.53
C ASN A 79 32.11 16.17 -2.17
N LYS A 80 31.13 16.35 -1.27
CA LYS A 80 31.33 16.82 0.09
C LYS A 80 31.54 15.68 1.11
N ASN A 81 31.54 14.44 0.66
CA ASN A 81 31.58 13.25 1.52
C ASN A 81 30.50 13.22 2.61
N ILE A 82 29.31 13.75 2.33
CA ILE A 82 28.17 13.72 3.26
C ILE A 82 27.55 12.30 3.22
N PRO A 83 27.61 11.54 4.34
CA PRO A 83 27.17 10.16 4.35
C PRO A 83 25.64 10.04 4.27
N GLY A 84 25.17 9.08 3.49
CA GLY A 84 23.77 8.74 3.32
C GLY A 84 23.50 7.25 3.54
N GLU A 85 22.43 6.94 4.24
CA GLU A 85 21.91 5.58 4.44
C GLU A 85 20.51 5.50 3.83
N ILE A 86 20.29 4.59 2.88
CA ILE A 86 18.99 4.42 2.24
C ILE A 86 18.51 2.99 2.45
N LEU A 87 17.34 2.83 3.04
CA LEU A 87 16.65 1.57 3.22
C LEU A 87 15.39 1.53 2.36
N THR A 88 15.27 0.53 1.53
CA THR A 88 14.06 0.24 0.75
C THR A 88 13.61 -1.21 0.98
N THR A 89 12.62 -1.69 0.25
CA THR A 89 12.10 -3.05 0.42
C THR A 89 11.85 -3.75 -0.92
N ASN A 90 11.83 -5.09 -0.89
CA ASN A 90 11.39 -5.92 -2.01
C ASN A 90 9.85 -6.01 -2.11
N TYR A 91 9.10 -5.33 -1.24
CA TYR A 91 7.64 -5.36 -1.24
C TYR A 91 7.07 -5.02 -2.62
N LEU A 92 6.26 -5.91 -3.15
CA LEU A 92 5.65 -5.82 -4.49
C LEU A 92 6.64 -5.62 -5.65
N ASN A 93 7.94 -5.64 -5.44
CA ASN A 93 8.96 -5.42 -6.47
C ASN A 93 8.69 -4.14 -7.31
N PHE A 94 8.45 -3.01 -6.66
CA PHE A 94 8.21 -1.74 -7.34
C PHE A 94 9.46 -0.84 -7.44
N SER A 95 10.48 -1.08 -6.61
CA SER A 95 11.75 -0.34 -6.73
C SER A 95 12.48 -0.75 -8.00
N GLU A 96 12.88 0.23 -8.81
CA GLU A 96 13.55 -0.04 -10.09
C GLU A 96 15.03 -0.40 -9.88
N PRO A 97 15.52 -1.57 -10.33
CA PRO A 97 16.92 -1.97 -10.16
C PRO A 97 17.93 -0.95 -10.69
N GLY A 98 17.62 -0.29 -11.82
CA GLY A 98 18.45 0.78 -12.35
C GLY A 98 18.58 1.98 -11.42
N ALA A 99 17.51 2.35 -10.71
CA ALA A 99 17.53 3.41 -9.72
C ALA A 99 18.37 3.02 -8.48
N LEU A 100 18.19 1.80 -8.00
CA LEU A 100 18.96 1.26 -6.87
C LEU A 100 20.46 1.23 -7.19
N LYS A 101 20.82 0.75 -8.40
CA LYS A 101 22.21 0.76 -8.85
C LYS A 101 22.78 2.17 -8.90
N LYS A 102 22.03 3.13 -9.46
CA LYS A 102 22.45 4.53 -9.56
C LYS A 102 22.72 5.17 -8.20
N LEU A 103 21.92 4.84 -7.18
CA LEU A 103 22.14 5.28 -5.80
C LEU A 103 23.38 4.63 -5.18
N ASN A 104 23.54 3.32 -5.39
CA ASN A 104 24.70 2.58 -4.87
C ASN A 104 26.02 2.95 -5.55
N ASP A 105 25.98 3.47 -6.79
CA ASP A 105 27.16 3.97 -7.49
C ASP A 105 27.72 5.29 -6.89
N LEU A 106 26.97 5.93 -5.97
CA LEU A 106 27.44 7.10 -5.22
C LEU A 106 28.22 6.64 -3.98
N SER A 107 29.49 7.01 -3.91
CA SER A 107 30.44 6.51 -2.90
C SER A 107 30.10 6.88 -1.44
N ASN A 108 29.29 7.92 -1.25
CA ASN A 108 28.83 8.39 0.05
C ASN A 108 27.51 7.74 0.50
N ILE A 109 26.87 6.91 -0.33
CA ILE A 109 25.60 6.29 -0.03
C ILE A 109 25.77 4.79 0.26
N THR A 110 25.22 4.34 1.37
CA THR A 110 25.01 2.92 1.65
C THR A 110 23.54 2.57 1.43
N LEU A 111 23.28 1.60 0.55
CA LEU A 111 21.93 1.14 0.22
C LEU A 111 21.69 -0.27 0.76
N LYS A 112 20.59 -0.45 1.45
CA LYS A 112 20.09 -1.75 1.89
C LYS A 112 18.65 -1.99 1.43
N MET A 113 18.28 -3.25 1.32
CA MET A 113 16.92 -3.69 1.02
C MET A 113 16.40 -4.59 2.14
N TYR A 114 15.26 -4.23 2.71
CA TYR A 114 14.56 -5.05 3.70
C TYR A 114 13.75 -6.13 3.00
N ASP A 115 14.03 -7.38 3.31
CA ASP A 115 13.33 -8.54 2.75
C ASP A 115 12.08 -8.84 3.58
N VAL A 116 10.93 -8.32 3.14
CA VAL A 116 9.64 -8.51 3.82
C VAL A 116 9.12 -9.93 3.78
N GLU A 117 9.55 -10.73 2.80
CA GLU A 117 9.14 -12.12 2.68
C GLU A 117 9.88 -13.00 3.69
N ALA A 118 11.19 -12.78 3.85
CA ALA A 118 11.99 -13.49 4.84
C ALA A 118 11.68 -13.05 6.27
N ALA A 119 11.32 -11.78 6.46
CA ALA A 119 10.96 -11.22 7.76
C ALA A 119 9.53 -11.61 8.22
N ASP A 120 8.65 -12.02 7.29
CA ASP A 120 7.20 -12.18 7.50
C ASP A 120 6.57 -10.93 8.12
N GLU A 121 7.07 -9.76 7.74
CA GLU A 121 6.68 -8.47 8.29
C GLU A 121 6.50 -7.43 7.18
N GLY A 122 5.45 -6.60 7.30
CA GLY A 122 5.18 -5.53 6.33
C GLY A 122 6.13 -4.35 6.49
N PHE A 123 6.70 -3.86 5.38
CA PHE A 123 7.50 -2.64 5.35
C PHE A 123 6.85 -1.60 4.44
N HIS A 124 6.36 -0.51 5.03
CA HIS A 124 5.70 0.56 4.25
C HIS A 124 6.05 1.97 4.79
N THR A 125 7.23 2.12 5.39
CA THR A 125 7.72 3.39 5.92
C THR A 125 8.02 4.39 4.81
N LYS A 126 7.87 5.69 5.09
CA LYS A 126 8.31 6.79 4.27
C LYS A 126 8.81 7.90 5.19
N GLY A 127 10.09 7.82 5.48
CA GLY A 127 10.80 8.72 6.38
C GLY A 127 12.08 9.21 5.77
N TYR A 128 12.31 10.50 5.90
CA TYR A 128 13.53 11.20 5.48
C TYR A 128 14.10 11.91 6.70
N ILE A 129 15.25 11.50 7.17
CA ILE A 129 15.91 12.00 8.36
C ILE A 129 17.19 12.75 7.94
N PHE A 130 17.24 14.02 8.23
CA PHE A 130 18.40 14.88 7.94
C PHE A 130 18.96 15.38 9.26
N ARG A 131 20.26 15.25 9.44
CA ARG A 131 20.96 15.78 10.60
C ARG A 131 21.89 16.90 10.17
N LYS A 132 21.94 17.95 10.96
CA LYS A 132 22.99 18.97 10.91
C LYS A 132 23.33 19.42 12.32
N ASP A 133 24.58 19.27 12.70
CA ASP A 133 25.04 19.49 14.06
C ASP A 133 24.17 18.68 15.05
N GLU A 134 23.56 19.34 16.06
CA GLU A 134 22.65 18.73 17.05
C GLU A 134 21.17 18.68 16.59
N ILE A 135 20.86 19.19 15.39
CA ILE A 135 19.47 19.34 14.94
C ILE A 135 19.12 18.27 13.91
N TYR A 136 18.02 17.60 14.18
CA TYR A 136 17.33 16.71 13.25
C TYR A 136 16.18 17.44 12.54
N ARG A 137 16.08 17.25 11.22
CA ARG A 137 14.95 17.63 10.40
C ARG A 137 14.39 16.36 9.78
N ILE A 138 13.14 16.05 10.11
CA ILE A 138 12.54 14.76 9.77
C ILE A 138 11.28 15.01 8.97
N ILE A 139 11.19 14.42 7.79
CA ILE A 139 9.97 14.43 6.96
C ILE A 139 9.40 13.01 7.00
N ILE A 140 8.20 12.85 7.53
CA ILE A 140 7.48 11.58 7.57
C ILE A 140 6.07 11.75 6.99
N GLY A 141 5.61 10.73 6.28
CA GLY A 141 4.26 10.76 5.69
C GLY A 141 4.02 9.68 4.64
N SER A 142 3.47 10.08 3.50
CA SER A 142 3.06 9.14 2.45
C SER A 142 4.03 9.04 1.26
N SER A 143 5.05 9.90 1.16
CA SER A 143 5.85 10.07 -0.05
C SER A 143 6.98 9.07 -0.20
N ASN A 144 6.92 8.24 -1.23
CA ASN A 144 8.03 7.43 -1.72
C ASN A 144 8.97 8.25 -2.65
N ILE A 145 10.14 7.71 -3.01
CA ILE A 145 11.03 8.30 -4.03
C ILE A 145 10.53 7.90 -5.43
N THR A 146 9.39 8.45 -5.80
CA THR A 146 8.82 8.33 -7.15
C THR A 146 8.48 9.71 -7.68
N SER A 147 8.53 9.92 -9.00
CA SER A 147 8.22 11.22 -9.59
C SER A 147 6.84 11.72 -9.15
N ALA A 148 5.85 10.84 -9.18
CA ALA A 148 4.48 11.19 -8.81
C ALA A 148 4.37 11.63 -7.34
N ALA A 149 4.97 10.89 -6.40
CA ALA A 149 4.94 11.24 -4.98
C ALA A 149 5.70 12.53 -4.67
N LEU A 150 6.83 12.76 -5.34
CA LEU A 150 7.66 13.94 -5.09
C LEU A 150 7.13 15.23 -5.76
N THR A 151 6.30 15.13 -6.82
CA THR A 151 5.97 16.31 -7.63
C THR A 151 4.49 16.55 -7.91
N SER A 152 3.64 15.52 -7.98
CA SER A 152 2.30 15.66 -8.54
C SER A 152 1.16 15.06 -7.72
N ASN A 153 1.38 13.89 -7.11
CA ASN A 153 0.35 13.25 -6.27
C ASN A 153 0.04 14.11 -5.05
N ARG A 154 -1.21 13.98 -4.55
CA ARG A 154 -1.55 14.54 -3.24
C ARG A 154 -0.92 13.68 -2.16
N GLU A 155 0.19 14.18 -1.63
CA GLU A 155 0.94 13.56 -0.54
C GLU A 155 0.80 14.40 0.73
N TRP A 156 0.69 13.72 1.86
CA TRP A 156 0.64 14.36 3.16
C TRP A 156 1.86 13.96 3.96
N ASN A 157 2.70 14.93 4.23
CA ASN A 157 3.88 14.73 5.05
C ASN A 157 3.97 15.83 6.09
N THR A 158 4.57 15.51 7.23
CA THR A 158 4.92 16.46 8.27
C THR A 158 6.44 16.60 8.32
N LYS A 159 6.94 17.82 8.30
CA LYS A 159 8.33 18.11 8.62
C LYS A 159 8.44 18.53 10.08
N LEU A 160 9.19 17.75 10.84
CA LEU A 160 9.51 17.96 12.25
C LEU A 160 10.94 18.47 12.36
N ILE A 161 11.18 19.32 13.35
CA ILE A 161 12.51 19.79 13.70
C ILE A 161 12.71 19.51 15.18
N SER A 162 13.80 18.86 15.52
CA SER A 162 14.08 18.42 16.89
C SER A 162 15.57 18.43 17.17
N THR A 163 15.95 18.14 18.39
CA THR A 163 17.32 17.86 18.80
C THR A 163 17.47 16.37 19.09
N GLU A 164 18.70 15.92 19.33
CA GLU A 164 18.99 14.55 19.78
C GLU A 164 18.27 14.17 21.09
N GLN A 165 17.84 15.17 21.87
CA GLN A 165 17.12 14.96 23.13
C GLN A 165 15.61 14.86 22.97
N GLY A 166 15.06 15.25 21.80
CA GLY A 166 13.64 15.17 21.52
C GLY A 166 13.17 13.72 21.43
N GLU A 167 12.13 13.38 22.18
CA GLU A 167 11.63 12.00 22.30
C GLU A 167 11.25 11.41 20.94
N MET A 168 10.44 12.14 20.17
CA MET A 168 10.01 11.71 18.85
C MET A 168 11.17 11.48 17.85
N ALA A 169 12.20 12.34 17.89
CA ALA A 169 13.38 12.15 17.05
C ALA A 169 14.20 10.92 17.48
N LYS A 170 14.30 10.66 18.79
CA LYS A 170 14.93 9.45 19.31
C LYS A 170 14.23 8.19 18.86
N GLU A 171 12.90 8.15 18.95
CA GLU A 171 12.10 7.01 18.52
C GLU A 171 12.23 6.73 17.03
N ILE A 172 12.09 7.76 16.17
CA ILE A 172 12.21 7.63 14.71
C ILE A 172 13.62 7.15 14.31
N VAL A 173 14.66 7.70 14.94
CA VAL A 173 16.05 7.30 14.66
C VAL A 173 16.34 5.89 15.20
N ALA A 174 15.76 5.51 16.32
CA ALA A 174 15.88 4.16 16.89
C ALA A 174 15.20 3.14 15.96
N GLU A 175 13.98 3.39 15.52
CA GLU A 175 13.24 2.57 14.58
C GLU A 175 14.01 2.38 13.26
N PHE A 176 14.53 3.48 12.68
CA PHE A 176 15.37 3.36 11.49
C PHE A 176 16.59 2.47 11.75
N LYS A 177 17.28 2.62 12.89
CA LYS A 177 18.45 1.81 13.23
C LYS A 177 18.10 0.35 13.46
N GLU A 178 16.96 0.05 14.05
CA GLU A 178 16.47 -1.30 14.24
C GLU A 178 16.25 -1.99 12.90
N LEU A 179 15.49 -1.36 12.01
CA LEU A 179 15.27 -1.85 10.64
C LEU A 179 16.60 -1.99 9.86
N TRP A 180 17.48 -1.00 9.97
CA TRP A 180 18.79 -0.99 9.29
C TRP A 180 19.73 -2.10 9.72
N ASN A 181 19.72 -2.45 11.02
CA ASN A 181 20.57 -3.49 11.60
C ASN A 181 19.88 -4.86 11.64
N SER A 182 18.65 -4.96 11.20
CA SER A 182 17.92 -6.22 11.09
C SER A 182 18.68 -7.22 10.21
N PRO A 183 18.67 -8.52 10.53
CA PRO A 183 19.24 -9.57 9.68
C PRO A 183 18.55 -9.64 8.29
N TYR A 184 17.35 -9.07 8.17
CA TYR A 184 16.59 -8.99 6.92
C TYR A 184 16.92 -7.75 6.07
N ALA A 185 17.72 -6.81 6.59
CA ALA A 185 18.21 -5.64 5.84
C ALA A 185 19.49 -5.99 5.06
N LEU A 186 19.30 -6.56 3.89
CA LEU A 186 20.37 -7.08 3.03
C LEU A 186 21.19 -5.95 2.40
N SER A 187 22.52 -6.14 2.34
CA SER A 187 23.41 -5.23 1.61
C SER A 187 23.17 -5.29 0.10
N PHE A 188 23.57 -4.23 -0.62
CA PHE A 188 23.38 -4.15 -2.06
C PHE A 188 23.95 -5.37 -2.79
N ASP A 189 25.17 -5.77 -2.49
CA ASP A 189 25.83 -6.91 -3.12
C ASP A 189 25.10 -8.24 -2.86
N THR A 190 24.41 -8.35 -1.72
CA THR A 190 23.67 -9.56 -1.35
C THR A 190 22.34 -9.68 -2.09
N PHE A 191 21.60 -8.58 -2.25
CA PHE A 191 20.24 -8.66 -2.79
C PHE A 191 20.14 -8.39 -4.29
N TYR A 192 21.07 -7.59 -4.86
CA TYR A 192 20.82 -6.89 -6.12
C TYR A 192 20.54 -7.79 -7.32
N GLU A 193 21.39 -8.80 -7.58
CA GLU A 193 21.22 -9.65 -8.76
C GLU A 193 19.93 -10.48 -8.69
N ASN A 194 19.65 -11.11 -7.54
CA ASN A 194 18.41 -11.86 -7.35
C ASN A 194 17.17 -10.96 -7.48
N TYR A 195 17.23 -9.77 -6.90
CA TYR A 195 16.13 -8.79 -6.98
C TYR A 195 15.90 -8.34 -8.43
N LYS A 196 16.96 -8.04 -9.15
CA LYS A 196 16.91 -7.59 -10.56
C LYS A 196 16.29 -8.65 -11.46
N GLU A 197 16.67 -9.91 -11.32
CA GLU A 197 16.07 -11.02 -12.07
C GLU A 197 14.58 -11.15 -11.77
N ARG A 198 14.24 -11.16 -10.49
CA ARG A 198 12.85 -11.23 -10.04
C ARG A 198 12.02 -10.03 -10.54
N TYR A 199 12.57 -8.83 -10.48
CA TYR A 199 11.94 -7.62 -11.00
C TYR A 199 11.62 -7.74 -12.48
N GLN A 200 12.56 -8.26 -13.30
CA GLN A 200 12.36 -8.46 -14.73
C GLN A 200 11.23 -9.45 -15.01
N ILE A 201 11.21 -10.59 -14.33
CA ILE A 201 10.14 -11.59 -14.46
C ILE A 201 8.78 -10.96 -14.15
N ILE A 202 8.65 -10.27 -13.03
CA ILE A 202 7.41 -9.63 -12.61
C ILE A 202 7.01 -8.51 -13.57
N LYS A 203 7.98 -7.73 -14.06
CA LYS A 203 7.75 -6.68 -15.05
C LYS A 203 7.19 -7.26 -16.34
N HIS A 204 7.79 -8.31 -16.88
CA HIS A 204 7.31 -9.01 -18.07
C HIS A 204 5.91 -9.60 -17.86
N GLN A 205 5.65 -10.18 -16.69
CA GLN A 205 4.30 -10.67 -16.36
C GLN A 205 3.26 -9.53 -16.34
N ARG A 206 3.62 -8.37 -15.76
CA ARG A 206 2.75 -7.18 -15.75
C ARG A 206 2.55 -6.59 -17.16
N GLU A 207 3.58 -6.57 -17.98
CA GLU A 207 3.51 -6.11 -19.37
C GLU A 207 2.68 -7.07 -20.22
N ALA A 208 2.86 -8.37 -20.08
CA ALA A 208 2.03 -9.40 -20.73
C ALA A 208 0.55 -9.27 -20.31
N ALA A 209 0.28 -9.10 -19.01
CA ALA A 209 -1.06 -8.86 -18.51
C ALA A 209 -1.69 -7.57 -19.08
N LYS A 210 -0.90 -6.51 -19.27
CA LYS A 210 -1.38 -5.26 -19.92
C LYS A 210 -1.61 -5.43 -21.41
N LEU A 211 -0.81 -6.24 -22.11
CA LEU A 211 -1.03 -6.55 -23.53
C LEU A 211 -2.30 -7.41 -23.72
N ASP A 212 -2.58 -8.32 -22.79
CA ASP A 212 -3.87 -9.02 -22.74
C ASP A 212 -5.04 -8.08 -22.44
N GLU A 213 -4.84 -7.00 -21.65
CA GLU A 213 -5.82 -5.94 -21.42
C GLU A 213 -6.15 -5.13 -22.69
N ILE A 214 -5.18 -4.91 -23.60
CA ILE A 214 -5.40 -4.17 -24.86
C ILE A 214 -6.20 -5.00 -25.87
N THR A 215 -6.15 -6.33 -25.76
CA THR A 215 -6.90 -7.24 -26.64
C THR A 215 -8.27 -7.64 -26.08
N SER A 216 -8.56 -7.39 -24.82
CA SER A 216 -9.90 -7.59 -24.26
C SER A 216 -10.12 -6.79 -22.96
N ILE A 217 -10.73 -5.61 -23.11
CA ILE A 217 -11.39 -4.91 -21.97
C ILE A 217 -12.42 -5.83 -21.27
N GLU A 218 -12.77 -6.96 -21.86
CA GLU A 218 -13.75 -7.93 -21.39
C GLU A 218 -13.21 -9.02 -20.44
N LYS A 219 -11.89 -9.15 -20.20
CA LYS A 219 -11.32 -10.26 -19.40
C LYS A 219 -10.40 -9.86 -18.26
N TYR A 220 -10.71 -8.80 -17.53
CA TYR A 220 -10.03 -8.55 -16.27
C TYR A 220 -10.60 -9.49 -15.18
N THR A 221 -10.03 -10.68 -15.05
CA THR A 221 -10.32 -11.56 -13.92
C THR A 221 -9.53 -11.08 -12.70
N LEU A 222 -10.23 -10.46 -11.75
CA LEU A 222 -9.66 -10.14 -10.44
C LEU A 222 -9.02 -11.39 -9.83
N GLN A 223 -7.80 -11.26 -9.28
CA GLN A 223 -7.10 -12.35 -8.58
C GLN A 223 -7.29 -12.22 -7.07
N PRO A 224 -7.44 -13.35 -6.36
CA PRO A 224 -7.55 -13.33 -4.91
C PRO A 224 -6.23 -12.90 -4.25
N ASN A 225 -6.33 -12.11 -3.17
CA ASN A 225 -5.19 -11.77 -2.33
C ASN A 225 -4.79 -12.94 -1.40
N SER A 226 -3.69 -12.80 -0.66
CA SER A 226 -3.15 -13.87 0.21
C SER A 226 -4.16 -14.38 1.24
N MET A 227 -4.94 -13.51 1.88
CA MET A 227 -6.00 -13.90 2.83
C MET A 227 -7.10 -14.69 2.14
N GLN A 228 -7.50 -14.26 0.94
CA GLN A 228 -8.55 -14.93 0.16
C GLN A 228 -8.09 -16.30 -0.36
N VAL A 229 -6.81 -16.41 -0.77
CA VAL A 229 -6.19 -17.72 -1.13
C VAL A 229 -6.19 -18.67 0.06
N GLY A 230 -5.79 -18.20 1.24
CA GLY A 230 -5.81 -18.99 2.48
C GLY A 230 -7.23 -19.47 2.82
N PHE A 231 -8.22 -18.59 2.71
CA PHE A 231 -9.63 -18.95 2.90
C PHE A 231 -10.10 -20.03 1.92
N ILE A 232 -9.85 -19.86 0.63
CA ILE A 232 -10.23 -20.82 -0.42
C ILE A 232 -9.58 -22.18 -0.17
N THR A 233 -8.30 -22.19 0.19
CA THR A 233 -7.55 -23.43 0.48
C THR A 233 -8.16 -24.17 1.67
N ASN A 234 -8.50 -23.46 2.74
CA ASN A 234 -9.12 -24.06 3.91
C ASN A 234 -10.53 -24.56 3.61
N LEU A 235 -11.32 -23.80 2.83
CA LEU A 235 -12.66 -24.23 2.42
C LEU A 235 -12.61 -25.49 1.56
N LYS A 236 -11.65 -25.61 0.63
CA LYS A 236 -11.41 -26.85 -0.14
C LYS A 236 -11.14 -28.05 0.77
N LYS A 237 -10.33 -27.89 1.82
CA LYS A 237 -10.04 -28.95 2.81
C LYS A 237 -11.29 -29.37 3.60
N ILE A 238 -12.08 -28.40 4.05
CA ILE A 238 -13.34 -28.64 4.79
C ILE A 238 -14.30 -29.44 3.93
N LEU A 239 -14.50 -29.05 2.68
CA LEU A 239 -15.38 -29.75 1.76
C LEU A 239 -14.87 -31.17 1.40
N ALA A 240 -13.55 -31.33 1.22
CA ALA A 240 -12.92 -32.62 0.97
C ALA A 240 -13.04 -33.56 2.17
N ALA A 241 -13.15 -33.05 3.38
CA ALA A 241 -13.43 -33.81 4.59
C ALA A 241 -14.93 -34.21 4.73
N GLY A 242 -15.79 -33.85 3.76
CA GLY A 242 -17.22 -34.15 3.76
C GLY A 242 -18.10 -33.20 4.57
N GLU A 243 -17.50 -32.13 5.10
CA GLU A 243 -18.23 -31.10 5.86
C GLU A 243 -19.07 -30.24 4.91
N LYS A 244 -20.30 -29.94 5.32
CA LYS A 244 -21.26 -29.16 4.50
C LYS A 244 -21.42 -27.71 4.92
N ARG A 245 -20.70 -27.28 5.95
CA ARG A 245 -20.79 -25.91 6.50
C ARG A 245 -19.40 -25.36 6.84
N ALA A 246 -19.21 -24.09 6.54
CA ALA A 246 -18.00 -23.37 6.91
C ALA A 246 -18.34 -21.94 7.36
N LEU A 247 -17.55 -21.37 8.25
CA LEU A 247 -17.68 -20.01 8.74
C LEU A 247 -16.41 -19.24 8.48
N LEU A 248 -16.52 -18.10 7.78
CA LEU A 248 -15.43 -17.13 7.61
C LEU A 248 -15.56 -16.00 8.63
N ILE A 249 -14.62 -15.93 9.57
CA ILE A 249 -14.50 -14.81 10.51
C ILE A 249 -13.35 -13.90 10.03
N SER A 250 -13.67 -12.64 9.74
CA SER A 250 -12.68 -11.66 9.29
C SER A 250 -13.14 -10.26 9.63
N ALA A 251 -12.21 -9.31 9.82
CA ALA A 251 -12.51 -7.92 10.12
C ALA A 251 -13.33 -7.23 9.00
N THR A 252 -13.95 -6.11 9.29
CA THR A 252 -14.60 -5.26 8.28
C THR A 252 -13.55 -4.67 7.34
N GLY A 253 -13.90 -4.57 6.04
CA GLY A 253 -12.97 -4.01 5.04
C GLY A 253 -11.95 -4.97 4.44
N THR A 254 -11.79 -6.19 4.95
CA THR A 254 -10.83 -7.19 4.44
C THR A 254 -11.20 -7.83 3.10
N GLY A 255 -12.36 -7.47 2.51
CA GLY A 255 -12.81 -8.03 1.24
C GLY A 255 -13.53 -9.37 1.33
N LYS A 256 -14.29 -9.64 2.42
CA LYS A 256 -15.09 -10.87 2.60
C LYS A 256 -15.99 -11.20 1.42
N THR A 257 -16.64 -10.20 0.83
CA THR A 257 -17.50 -10.37 -0.35
C THR A 257 -16.72 -10.90 -1.55
N TYR A 258 -15.51 -10.39 -1.76
CA TYR A 258 -14.61 -10.90 -2.80
C TYR A 258 -14.08 -12.28 -2.45
N ALA A 259 -13.79 -12.56 -1.18
CA ALA A 259 -13.37 -13.88 -0.72
C ALA A 259 -14.42 -14.94 -1.03
N SER A 260 -15.71 -14.65 -0.77
CA SER A 260 -16.82 -15.56 -1.12
C SER A 260 -16.97 -15.72 -2.63
N ALA A 261 -16.86 -14.63 -3.41
CA ALA A 261 -16.96 -14.70 -4.87
C ALA A 261 -15.84 -15.55 -5.49
N PHE A 262 -14.59 -15.34 -5.06
CA PHE A 262 -13.47 -16.18 -5.49
C PHE A 262 -13.63 -17.64 -5.07
N ALA A 263 -14.11 -17.90 -3.85
CA ALA A 263 -14.37 -19.26 -3.39
C ALA A 263 -15.40 -19.96 -4.28
N MET A 264 -16.51 -19.32 -4.61
CA MET A 264 -17.54 -19.89 -5.49
C MET A 264 -16.98 -20.19 -6.88
N ARG A 265 -16.16 -19.30 -7.43
CA ARG A 265 -15.48 -19.50 -8.73
C ARG A 265 -14.51 -20.67 -8.69
N GLU A 266 -13.63 -20.74 -7.69
CA GLU A 266 -12.57 -21.75 -7.57
C GLU A 266 -13.09 -23.13 -7.18
N LEU A 267 -14.26 -23.20 -6.54
CA LEU A 267 -14.93 -24.45 -6.19
C LEU A 267 -15.88 -24.94 -7.28
N GLY A 268 -16.17 -24.11 -8.28
CA GLY A 268 -16.96 -24.47 -9.44
C GLY A 268 -18.44 -24.70 -9.16
N PHE A 269 -19.00 -24.05 -8.14
CA PHE A 269 -20.44 -24.08 -7.88
C PHE A 269 -21.21 -23.45 -9.05
N ARG A 270 -22.23 -24.15 -9.54
CA ARG A 270 -23.01 -23.70 -10.70
C ARG A 270 -24.18 -22.83 -10.30
N ARG A 271 -24.88 -23.18 -9.23
CA ARG A 271 -26.01 -22.41 -8.72
C ARG A 271 -25.78 -22.00 -7.26
N VAL A 272 -25.75 -20.70 -7.01
CA VAL A 272 -25.44 -20.12 -5.69
C VAL A 272 -26.55 -19.16 -5.25
N LEU A 273 -27.03 -19.32 -4.03
CA LEU A 273 -27.92 -18.38 -3.39
C LEU A 273 -27.16 -17.54 -2.37
N PHE A 274 -27.13 -16.22 -2.56
CA PHE A 274 -26.54 -15.28 -1.61
C PHE A 274 -27.63 -14.53 -0.85
N LEU A 275 -27.70 -14.72 0.47
CA LEU A 275 -28.73 -14.13 1.33
C LEU A 275 -28.16 -13.05 2.23
N VAL A 276 -28.80 -11.91 2.27
CA VAL A 276 -28.47 -10.78 3.14
C VAL A 276 -29.73 -10.20 3.78
N HIS A 277 -29.53 -9.36 4.78
CA HIS A 277 -30.66 -8.72 5.49
C HIS A 277 -31.12 -7.40 4.84
N ARG A 278 -30.38 -6.82 3.90
CA ARG A 278 -30.72 -5.53 3.23
C ARG A 278 -30.55 -5.64 1.72
N GLY A 279 -31.54 -5.14 0.97
CA GLY A 279 -31.53 -5.15 -0.50
C GLY A 279 -30.36 -4.33 -1.11
N GLN A 280 -29.88 -3.29 -0.42
CA GLN A 280 -28.70 -2.53 -0.86
C GLN A 280 -27.44 -3.41 -0.86
N LEU A 281 -27.27 -4.25 0.18
CA LEU A 281 -26.18 -5.20 0.25
C LEU A 281 -26.26 -6.25 -0.86
N ALA A 282 -27.46 -6.77 -1.16
CA ALA A 282 -27.66 -7.72 -2.26
C ALA A 282 -27.16 -7.12 -3.60
N ARG A 283 -27.55 -5.90 -3.91
CA ARG A 283 -27.10 -5.19 -5.12
C ARG A 283 -25.59 -4.93 -5.15
N GLN A 284 -25.03 -4.54 -4.02
CA GLN A 284 -23.59 -4.28 -3.90
C GLN A 284 -22.77 -5.57 -4.04
N THR A 285 -23.24 -6.65 -3.44
CA THR A 285 -22.60 -7.97 -3.54
C THR A 285 -22.66 -8.51 -4.95
N ARG A 286 -23.81 -8.42 -5.64
CA ARG A 286 -23.94 -8.78 -7.06
C ARG A 286 -22.87 -8.07 -7.89
N LYS A 287 -22.71 -6.75 -7.76
CA LYS A 287 -21.68 -5.99 -8.49
C LYS A 287 -20.25 -6.46 -8.20
N SER A 288 -19.98 -6.91 -6.99
CA SER A 288 -18.66 -7.45 -6.64
C SER A 288 -18.41 -8.82 -7.28
N TYR A 289 -19.44 -9.66 -7.34
CA TYR A 289 -19.39 -10.95 -8.03
C TYR A 289 -19.27 -10.80 -9.54
N GLU A 290 -20.01 -9.87 -10.16
CA GLU A 290 -19.88 -9.53 -11.59
C GLU A 290 -18.44 -9.22 -11.98
N LYS A 291 -17.70 -8.49 -11.13
CA LYS A 291 -16.28 -8.20 -11.36
C LYS A 291 -15.39 -9.43 -11.29
N VAL A 292 -15.69 -10.39 -10.43
CA VAL A 292 -14.89 -11.62 -10.26
C VAL A 292 -15.15 -12.62 -11.38
N PHE A 293 -16.38 -12.70 -11.85
CA PHE A 293 -16.83 -13.69 -12.84
C PHE A 293 -16.78 -13.19 -14.29
N ALA A 294 -16.57 -11.88 -14.52
CA ALA A 294 -16.45 -11.30 -15.85
C ALA A 294 -17.54 -11.81 -16.84
N ASN A 295 -18.81 -11.81 -16.41
CA ASN A 295 -19.98 -12.24 -17.18
C ASN A 295 -19.99 -13.75 -17.59
N THR A 296 -19.21 -14.59 -16.93
CA THR A 296 -19.20 -16.04 -17.22
C THR A 296 -20.37 -16.80 -16.58
N VAL A 297 -21.09 -16.18 -15.67
CA VAL A 297 -22.32 -16.72 -15.01
C VAL A 297 -23.41 -15.66 -15.00
N SER A 298 -24.65 -16.09 -15.09
CA SER A 298 -25.79 -15.18 -14.95
C SER A 298 -26.04 -14.80 -13.49
N MET A 299 -26.33 -13.53 -13.22
CA MET A 299 -26.51 -13.01 -11.85
C MET A 299 -27.81 -12.25 -11.73
N GLY A 300 -28.69 -12.72 -10.86
CA GLY A 300 -30.03 -12.19 -10.65
C GLY A 300 -30.28 -11.63 -9.26
N LEU A 301 -31.23 -10.70 -9.16
CA LEU A 301 -31.76 -10.15 -7.93
C LEU A 301 -33.19 -10.66 -7.71
N VAL A 302 -33.51 -11.01 -6.47
CA VAL A 302 -34.88 -11.37 -6.06
C VAL A 302 -35.30 -10.50 -4.88
N GLY A 303 -36.36 -9.75 -5.07
CA GLY A 303 -36.90 -8.80 -4.11
C GLY A 303 -36.73 -7.34 -4.50
N ALA A 304 -37.45 -6.44 -3.81
CA ALA A 304 -37.47 -5.00 -4.11
C ALA A 304 -37.83 -4.69 -5.58
N GLY A 305 -38.79 -5.44 -6.15
CA GLY A 305 -39.25 -5.29 -7.53
C GLY A 305 -38.46 -6.07 -8.59
N TYR A 306 -37.47 -6.83 -8.19
CA TYR A 306 -36.71 -7.74 -9.07
C TYR A 306 -37.20 -9.18 -8.91
N HIS A 307 -37.31 -9.91 -10.03
CA HIS A 307 -37.83 -11.29 -10.10
C HIS A 307 -36.97 -12.20 -11.00
N GLU A 308 -35.66 -12.11 -10.86
CA GLU A 308 -34.66 -12.79 -11.70
C GLU A 308 -34.32 -14.16 -11.13
N TYR A 309 -35.31 -15.07 -11.06
CA TYR A 309 -35.22 -16.39 -10.39
C TYR A 309 -34.36 -17.42 -11.13
N GLU A 310 -34.24 -17.28 -12.46
CA GLU A 310 -33.57 -18.27 -13.31
C GLU A 310 -32.04 -18.09 -13.38
N ALA A 311 -31.50 -17.03 -12.77
CA ALA A 311 -30.07 -16.77 -12.79
C ALA A 311 -29.29 -17.88 -12.05
N ASP A 312 -28.06 -18.13 -12.51
CA ASP A 312 -27.15 -19.09 -11.86
C ASP A 312 -26.81 -18.66 -10.43
N TYR A 313 -26.54 -17.37 -10.25
CA TYR A 313 -26.25 -16.79 -8.95
C TYR A 313 -27.35 -15.79 -8.56
N VAL A 314 -28.08 -16.12 -7.53
CA VAL A 314 -29.21 -15.31 -7.06
C VAL A 314 -28.85 -14.58 -5.78
N PHE A 315 -29.06 -13.27 -5.77
CA PHE A 315 -28.86 -12.39 -4.61
C PHE A 315 -30.21 -11.94 -4.09
N ALA A 316 -30.51 -12.27 -2.85
CA ALA A 316 -31.82 -11.97 -2.26
C ALA A 316 -31.70 -11.51 -0.80
N THR A 317 -32.78 -10.96 -0.28
CA THR A 317 -32.88 -10.74 1.17
C THR A 317 -33.60 -11.89 1.84
N VAL A 318 -33.24 -12.18 3.10
CA VAL A 318 -33.90 -13.18 3.91
C VAL A 318 -35.42 -12.90 4.01
N GLN A 319 -35.81 -11.61 4.18
CA GLN A 319 -37.22 -11.22 4.26
C GLN A 319 -37.99 -11.51 2.96
N THR A 320 -37.32 -11.35 1.81
CA THR A 320 -37.97 -11.66 0.52
C THR A 320 -38.19 -13.15 0.38
N LEU A 321 -37.16 -13.98 0.59
CA LEU A 321 -37.26 -15.42 0.42
C LEU A 321 -38.07 -16.14 1.53
N ASN A 322 -38.34 -15.48 2.65
CA ASN A 322 -39.22 -16.01 3.68
C ASN A 322 -40.71 -15.94 3.29
N ARG A 323 -41.04 -15.39 2.11
CA ARG A 323 -42.40 -15.40 1.56
C ARG A 323 -42.54 -16.56 0.61
N ASP A 324 -43.62 -17.34 0.77
CA ASP A 324 -43.91 -18.55 -0.02
C ASP A 324 -43.92 -18.28 -1.53
N GLU A 325 -44.41 -17.12 -1.96
CA GLU A 325 -44.45 -16.70 -3.37
C GLU A 325 -43.07 -16.66 -4.05
N HIS A 326 -42.03 -16.38 -3.30
CA HIS A 326 -40.63 -16.34 -3.79
C HIS A 326 -39.89 -17.65 -3.53
N LEU A 327 -40.13 -18.27 -2.35
CA LEU A 327 -39.45 -19.51 -1.97
C LEU A 327 -39.88 -20.69 -2.85
N LEU A 328 -41.14 -20.77 -3.17
CA LEU A 328 -41.72 -21.86 -3.99
C LEU A 328 -41.31 -21.83 -5.47
N GLN A 329 -40.63 -20.76 -5.90
CA GLN A 329 -40.01 -20.70 -7.23
C GLN A 329 -38.79 -21.63 -7.35
N TYR A 330 -38.26 -22.12 -6.21
CA TYR A 330 -37.07 -22.97 -6.18
C TYR A 330 -37.38 -24.36 -5.65
N ALA A 331 -36.84 -25.39 -6.31
CA ALA A 331 -36.80 -26.75 -5.76
C ALA A 331 -35.90 -26.79 -4.51
N LYS A 332 -36.09 -27.80 -3.65
CA LYS A 332 -35.32 -27.93 -2.41
C LYS A 332 -33.81 -28.09 -2.61
N ASP A 333 -33.42 -28.56 -3.78
CA ASP A 333 -32.04 -28.83 -4.22
C ASP A 333 -31.58 -27.88 -5.35
N ALA A 334 -32.27 -26.74 -5.52
CA ALA A 334 -31.99 -25.80 -6.61
C ALA A 334 -30.61 -25.13 -6.55
N PHE A 335 -29.94 -25.11 -5.39
CA PHE A 335 -28.67 -24.45 -5.19
C PHE A 335 -27.60 -25.41 -4.65
N ASP A 336 -26.40 -25.36 -5.26
CA ASP A 336 -25.23 -26.11 -4.81
C ASP A 336 -24.64 -25.53 -3.52
N CYS A 337 -24.78 -24.21 -3.34
CA CYS A 337 -24.25 -23.48 -2.20
C CYS A 337 -25.14 -22.31 -1.80
N ILE A 338 -25.27 -22.09 -0.48
CA ILE A 338 -25.93 -20.92 0.09
C ILE A 338 -24.89 -20.13 0.90
N VAL A 339 -24.76 -18.85 0.61
CA VAL A 339 -23.87 -17.89 1.30
C VAL A 339 -24.73 -16.93 2.12
N LEU A 340 -24.43 -16.79 3.41
CA LEU A 340 -25.17 -15.95 4.36
C LEU A 340 -24.34 -14.75 4.80
#